data_7f3c345ce402948b6771a0398ca5a834
#
_entry.id   7f3c345ce402948b6771a0398ca5a834
#
_cell.length_a   1.000
_cell.length_b   1.000
_cell.length_c   1.000
_cell.angle_alpha   90.00
_cell.angle_beta   90.00
_cell.angle_gamma   90.00
#
_symmetry.space_group_name_H-M   'P 1'
#
loop_
_entity.id
_entity.type
_entity.pdbx_description
1 polymer ?
#
loop_
_entity_poly.entity_id
_entity_poly.type
_entity_poly.pdbx_seq_one_letter_code
_entity_poly.pdbx_strand_id
1 'polypeptide(L)'
;MANEKKSSSSSSSAKPMGLAYLVGRLDHVLHQRLRDSLAPSGLTVPQYTALSVFRVHGSLSNAQLAMRTMISPQSANEMVKQMEGKGWVERSPDPVHGRIIQISLTAAGATILGECDAGVAEVESLMVAELGQEERARLHAQLRAAVRALSVQGT
;
A
#
# COMPACT_ATOMS: atom_id res chain seq x y z
N MET A 1 38.72 37.32 -45.04
CA MET A 1 38.76 35.95 -44.51
C MET A 1 37.99 35.95 -43.17
N ALA A 2 36.73 35.64 -43.23
CA ALA A 2 35.88 35.58 -42.05
C ALA A 2 35.79 34.13 -41.58
N ASN A 3 36.17 33.90 -40.32
CA ASN A 3 36.13 32.58 -39.69
C ASN A 3 34.86 32.50 -38.84
N GLU A 4 33.81 31.95 -39.37
CA GLU A 4 32.58 31.69 -38.62
C GLU A 4 32.79 30.51 -37.66
N LYS A 5 32.92 30.81 -36.39
CA LYS A 5 32.82 29.85 -35.34
C LYS A 5 31.36 29.42 -35.16
N LYS A 6 31.04 28.26 -35.69
CA LYS A 6 29.80 27.53 -35.41
C LYS A 6 29.77 27.08 -33.97
N SER A 7 29.06 27.83 -33.12
CA SER A 7 28.81 27.38 -31.73
C SER A 7 27.71 26.33 -31.80
N SER A 8 28.08 25.08 -31.69
CA SER A 8 27.15 23.98 -31.46
C SER A 8 26.68 24.03 -30.01
N SER A 9 25.51 24.59 -29.76
CA SER A 9 24.78 24.45 -28.52
C SER A 9 24.28 23.01 -28.42
N SER A 10 25.03 22.15 -27.75
CA SER A 10 24.53 20.87 -27.29
C SER A 10 23.51 21.10 -26.18
N SER A 11 22.23 21.14 -26.53
CA SER A 11 21.16 21.00 -25.56
C SER A 11 21.26 19.59 -24.98
N SER A 12 21.85 19.49 -23.79
CA SER A 12 21.79 18.29 -22.97
C SER A 12 20.31 18.05 -22.61
N SER A 13 19.63 17.30 -23.43
CA SER A 13 18.32 16.75 -23.13
C SER A 13 18.50 15.77 -21.96
N ALA A 14 18.25 16.24 -20.75
CA ALA A 14 18.23 15.38 -19.56
C ALA A 14 17.27 14.23 -19.82
N LYS A 15 17.80 13.00 -19.83
CA LYS A 15 16.99 11.80 -20.03
C LYS A 15 15.90 11.80 -18.95
N PRO A 16 14.62 11.66 -19.33
CA PRO A 16 13.53 11.69 -18.35
C PRO A 16 13.76 10.60 -17.29
N MET A 17 13.48 10.91 -16.04
CA MET A 17 13.63 9.97 -14.93
C MET A 17 12.85 8.70 -15.20
N GLY A 18 13.48 7.53 -15.01
CA GLY A 18 12.85 6.25 -15.29
C GLY A 18 11.63 5.99 -14.42
N LEU A 19 10.69 5.19 -14.94
CA LEU A 19 9.43 4.85 -14.26
C LEU A 19 9.68 4.26 -12.86
N ALA A 20 10.68 3.39 -12.71
CA ALA A 20 11.05 2.81 -11.41
C ALA A 20 11.42 3.87 -10.36
N TYR A 21 12.14 4.92 -10.77
CA TYR A 21 12.47 6.03 -9.88
C TYR A 21 11.22 6.80 -9.43
N LEU A 22 10.29 7.07 -10.36
CA LEU A 22 9.04 7.78 -10.03
C LEU A 22 8.15 6.95 -9.10
N VAL A 23 8.06 5.64 -9.33
CA VAL A 23 7.32 4.72 -8.45
C VAL A 23 7.93 4.72 -7.04
N GLY A 24 9.26 4.59 -6.93
CA GLY A 24 9.94 4.62 -5.62
C GLY A 24 9.77 5.96 -4.89
N ARG A 25 9.80 7.09 -5.63
CA ARG A 25 9.51 8.39 -5.03
C ARG A 25 8.07 8.53 -4.56
N LEU A 26 7.13 8.06 -5.38
CA LEU A 26 5.71 8.06 -5.04
C LEU A 26 5.47 7.24 -3.79
N ASP A 27 6.00 6.02 -3.72
CA ASP A 27 5.91 5.15 -2.55
C ASP A 27 6.42 5.84 -1.29
N HIS A 28 7.61 6.45 -1.36
CA HIS A 28 8.21 7.15 -0.22
C HIS A 28 7.33 8.30 0.30
N VAL A 29 6.87 9.17 -0.60
CA VAL A 29 6.04 10.34 -0.23
C VAL A 29 4.67 9.89 0.27
N LEU A 30 4.04 8.93 -0.42
CA LEU A 30 2.75 8.37 -0.02
C LEU A 30 2.83 7.74 1.38
N HIS A 31 3.86 6.92 1.62
CA HIS A 31 4.08 6.27 2.91
C HIS A 31 4.26 7.28 4.05
N GLN A 32 4.98 8.38 3.80
CA GLN A 32 5.14 9.46 4.77
C GLN A 32 3.80 10.15 5.09
N ARG A 33 3.02 10.51 4.07
CA ARG A 33 1.70 11.14 4.23
C ARG A 33 0.72 10.23 4.97
N LEU A 34 0.68 8.96 4.63
CA LEU A 34 -0.17 7.97 5.32
C LEU A 34 0.24 7.81 6.78
N ARG A 35 1.54 7.76 7.08
CA ARG A 35 2.05 7.70 8.46
C ARG A 35 1.60 8.89 9.29
N ASP A 36 1.73 10.10 8.74
CA ASP A 36 1.31 11.34 9.42
C ASP A 36 -0.21 11.35 9.66
N SER A 37 -0.99 10.89 8.68
CA SER A 37 -2.46 10.79 8.79
C SER A 37 -2.91 9.75 9.83
N LEU A 38 -2.19 8.64 9.96
CA LEU A 38 -2.52 7.55 10.89
C LEU A 38 -1.99 7.77 12.31
N ALA A 39 -1.02 8.64 12.51
CA ALA A 39 -0.34 8.86 13.78
C ALA A 39 -1.30 9.14 14.95
N PRO A 40 -2.36 9.96 14.82
CA PRO A 40 -3.31 10.22 15.92
C PRO A 40 -4.04 8.97 16.41
N SER A 41 -4.28 7.98 15.54
CA SER A 41 -4.96 6.72 15.89
C SER A 41 -4.02 5.69 16.52
N GLY A 42 -2.70 5.90 16.44
CA GLY A 42 -1.69 4.91 16.86
C GLY A 42 -1.57 3.71 15.92
N LEU A 43 -2.16 3.77 14.72
CA LEU A 43 -1.97 2.78 13.65
C LEU A 43 -0.70 3.06 12.86
N THR A 44 0.02 1.99 12.55
CA THR A 44 1.06 2.05 11.51
C THR A 44 0.45 1.78 10.14
N VAL A 45 1.13 2.21 9.07
CA VAL A 45 0.67 1.94 7.69
C VAL A 45 0.48 0.44 7.43
N PRO A 46 1.42 -0.47 7.82
CA PRO A 46 1.19 -1.91 7.67
C PRO A 46 -0.02 -2.43 8.45
N GLN A 47 -0.27 -1.93 9.66
CA GLN A 47 -1.44 -2.32 10.45
C GLN A 47 -2.75 -1.85 9.81
N TYR A 48 -2.80 -0.60 9.31
CA TYR A 48 -3.96 -0.11 8.55
C TYR A 48 -4.22 -0.98 7.32
N THR A 49 -3.16 -1.32 6.57
CA THR A 49 -3.28 -2.21 5.40
C THR A 49 -3.82 -3.58 5.79
N ALA A 50 -3.29 -4.19 6.86
CA ALA A 50 -3.74 -5.48 7.34
C ALA A 50 -5.21 -5.47 7.78
N LEU A 51 -5.63 -4.46 8.57
CA LEU A 51 -7.02 -4.30 9.00
C LEU A 51 -7.96 -4.08 7.80
N SER A 52 -7.52 -3.32 6.79
CA SER A 52 -8.26 -3.12 5.54
C SER A 52 -8.42 -4.42 4.76
N VAL A 53 -7.38 -5.27 4.73
CA VAL A 53 -7.43 -6.59 4.11
C VAL A 53 -8.43 -7.50 4.82
N PHE A 54 -8.46 -7.50 6.17
CA PHE A 54 -9.47 -8.25 6.91
C PHE A 54 -10.88 -7.72 6.67
N ARG A 55 -11.08 -6.41 6.58
CA ARG A 55 -12.38 -5.80 6.27
C ARG A 55 -12.95 -6.28 4.93
N VAL A 56 -12.09 -6.43 3.93
CA VAL A 56 -12.50 -6.85 2.58
C VAL A 56 -12.69 -8.37 2.48
N HIS A 57 -11.83 -9.16 3.10
CA HIS A 57 -11.77 -10.61 2.91
C HIS A 57 -12.36 -11.42 4.08
N GLY A 58 -12.71 -10.78 5.19
CA GLY A 58 -13.18 -11.47 6.40
C GLY A 58 -12.03 -12.16 7.14
N SER A 59 -12.20 -13.43 7.50
CA SER A 59 -11.20 -14.21 8.19
C SER A 59 -10.11 -14.72 7.24
N LEU A 60 -8.86 -14.62 7.67
CA LEU A 60 -7.69 -15.09 6.93
C LEU A 60 -6.71 -15.80 7.87
N SER A 61 -6.01 -16.81 7.35
CA SER A 61 -4.84 -17.35 8.02
C SER A 61 -3.66 -16.38 7.96
N ASN A 62 -2.67 -16.58 8.84
CA ASN A 62 -1.45 -15.76 8.83
C ASN A 62 -0.72 -15.81 7.46
N ALA A 63 -0.69 -16.98 6.82
CA ALA A 63 -0.06 -17.13 5.50
C ALA A 63 -0.82 -16.34 4.42
N GLN A 64 -2.14 -16.37 4.44
CA GLN A 64 -2.97 -15.59 3.51
C GLN A 64 -2.81 -14.08 3.73
N LEU A 65 -2.75 -13.62 4.98
CA LEU A 65 -2.47 -12.23 5.31
C LEU A 65 -1.09 -11.81 4.77
N ALA A 66 -0.05 -12.58 5.06
CA ALA A 66 1.32 -12.32 4.61
C ALA A 66 1.40 -12.16 3.09
N MET A 67 0.78 -13.07 2.35
CA MET A 67 0.72 -13.03 0.89
C MET A 67 0.01 -11.76 0.37
N ARG A 68 -1.12 -11.38 0.98
CA ARG A 68 -1.91 -10.22 0.55
C ARG A 68 -1.26 -8.88 0.90
N THR A 69 -0.49 -8.83 1.97
CA THR A 69 0.23 -7.63 2.42
C THR A 69 1.68 -7.59 1.95
N MET A 70 2.13 -8.61 1.21
CA MET A 70 3.47 -8.72 0.64
C MET A 70 4.59 -8.62 1.69
N ILE A 71 4.36 -9.21 2.85
CA ILE A 71 5.35 -9.32 3.93
C ILE A 71 5.65 -10.79 4.24
N SER A 72 6.71 -11.05 5.00
CA SER A 72 7.01 -12.41 5.44
C SER A 72 5.95 -12.95 6.41
N PRO A 73 5.71 -14.27 6.46
CA PRO A 73 4.82 -14.87 7.45
C PRO A 73 5.20 -14.55 8.89
N GLN A 74 6.51 -14.41 9.18
CA GLN A 74 7.00 -14.02 10.49
C GLN A 74 6.60 -12.59 10.83
N SER A 75 6.81 -11.64 9.92
CA SER A 75 6.41 -10.23 10.11
C SER A 75 4.89 -10.11 10.26
N ALA A 76 4.12 -10.86 9.47
CA ALA A 76 2.66 -10.91 9.61
C ALA A 76 2.25 -11.40 11.00
N ASN A 77 2.87 -12.48 11.49
CA ASN A 77 2.54 -13.02 12.81
C ASN A 77 2.88 -12.05 13.95
N GLU A 78 4.00 -11.35 13.89
CA GLU A 78 4.38 -10.33 14.86
C GLU A 78 3.40 -9.15 14.84
N MET A 79 3.01 -8.68 13.66
CA MET A 79 2.02 -7.62 13.49
C MET A 79 0.64 -8.05 14.03
N VAL A 80 0.21 -9.28 13.74
CA VAL A 80 -1.05 -9.83 14.28
C VAL A 80 -1.03 -9.88 15.79
N LYS A 81 0.07 -10.32 16.42
CA LYS A 81 0.20 -10.32 17.89
C LYS A 81 0.04 -8.91 18.48
N GLN A 82 0.62 -7.91 17.85
CA GLN A 82 0.48 -6.51 18.30
C GLN A 82 -0.97 -6.02 18.17
N MET A 83 -1.63 -6.32 17.06
CA MET A 83 -3.03 -5.93 16.83
C MET A 83 -4.00 -6.70 17.74
N GLU A 84 -3.73 -7.98 18.01
CA GLU A 84 -4.48 -8.78 18.98
C GLU A 84 -4.33 -8.23 20.41
N GLY A 85 -3.11 -7.85 20.82
CA GLY A 85 -2.86 -7.19 22.10
C GLY A 85 -3.59 -5.86 22.28
N LYS A 86 -3.93 -5.18 21.19
CA LYS A 86 -4.75 -3.96 21.18
C LYS A 86 -6.27 -4.26 21.03
N GLY A 87 -6.64 -5.52 20.86
CA GLY A 87 -8.03 -5.94 20.69
C GLY A 87 -8.61 -5.61 19.31
N TRP A 88 -7.80 -5.35 18.31
CA TRP A 88 -8.25 -5.00 16.95
C TRP A 88 -8.54 -6.20 16.08
N VAL A 89 -7.88 -7.32 16.36
CA VAL A 89 -8.12 -8.62 15.72
C VAL A 89 -8.23 -9.70 16.77
N GLU A 90 -8.84 -10.82 16.40
CA GLU A 90 -8.94 -12.02 17.21
C GLU A 90 -8.57 -13.25 16.41
N ARG A 91 -8.11 -14.31 17.11
CA ARG A 91 -7.79 -15.59 16.52
C ARG A 91 -8.84 -16.62 16.92
N SER A 92 -9.26 -17.42 15.95
CA SER A 92 -10.16 -18.55 16.19
C SER A 92 -9.75 -19.75 15.34
N PRO A 93 -10.02 -20.99 15.81
CA PRO A 93 -9.85 -22.17 14.97
C PRO A 93 -10.76 -22.09 13.74
N ASP A 94 -10.26 -22.56 12.59
CA ASP A 94 -11.08 -22.70 11.40
C ASP A 94 -12.24 -23.69 11.65
N PRO A 95 -13.49 -23.36 11.33
CA PRO A 95 -14.64 -24.24 11.59
C PRO A 95 -14.59 -25.59 10.86
N VAL A 96 -13.89 -25.65 9.72
CA VAL A 96 -13.76 -26.83 8.88
C VAL A 96 -12.45 -27.57 9.14
N HIS A 97 -11.37 -26.79 9.30
CA HIS A 97 -10.01 -27.30 9.49
C HIS A 97 -9.42 -26.78 10.82
N GLY A 98 -9.89 -27.29 11.94
CA GLY A 98 -9.58 -26.83 13.28
C GLY A 98 -8.09 -26.67 13.64
N ARG A 99 -7.15 -27.18 12.83
CA ARG A 99 -5.71 -26.95 12.96
C ARG A 99 -5.25 -25.62 12.36
N ILE A 100 -6.06 -25.00 11.51
CA ILE A 100 -5.78 -23.71 10.89
C ILE A 100 -6.35 -22.63 11.80
N ILE A 101 -5.52 -21.68 12.18
CA ILE A 101 -5.97 -20.51 12.93
C ILE A 101 -6.37 -19.42 11.95
N GLN A 102 -7.60 -18.97 12.07
CA GLN A 102 -8.14 -17.83 11.35
C GLN A 102 -8.02 -16.57 12.21
N ILE A 103 -7.74 -15.46 11.55
CA ILE A 103 -7.64 -14.13 12.16
C ILE A 103 -8.76 -13.30 11.55
N SER A 104 -9.51 -12.62 12.38
CA SER A 104 -10.62 -11.77 11.97
C SER A 104 -10.59 -10.41 12.66
N LEU A 105 -11.23 -9.44 12.03
CA LEU A 105 -11.39 -8.10 12.55
C LEU A 105 -12.41 -8.10 13.71
N THR A 106 -12.08 -7.48 14.83
CA THR A 106 -13.04 -7.23 15.91
C THR A 106 -13.87 -5.97 15.65
N ALA A 107 -14.91 -5.76 16.45
CA ALA A 107 -15.67 -4.50 16.43
C ALA A 107 -14.76 -3.30 16.74
N ALA A 108 -13.83 -3.43 17.69
CA ALA A 108 -12.86 -2.38 18.01
C ALA A 108 -11.91 -2.11 16.83
N GLY A 109 -11.45 -3.17 16.15
CA GLY A 109 -10.63 -3.06 14.95
C GLY A 109 -11.38 -2.37 13.79
N ALA A 110 -12.67 -2.68 13.60
CA ALA A 110 -13.50 -2.01 12.61
C ALA A 110 -13.69 -0.52 12.93
N THR A 111 -13.87 -0.18 14.20
CA THR A 111 -14.02 1.21 14.65
C THR A 111 -12.77 2.03 14.38
N ILE A 112 -11.59 1.57 14.84
CA ILE A 112 -10.33 2.30 14.64
C ILE A 112 -9.98 2.45 13.15
N LEU A 113 -10.28 1.42 12.35
CA LEU A 113 -10.08 1.48 10.90
C LEU A 113 -10.98 2.54 10.26
N GLY A 114 -12.26 2.59 10.65
CA GLY A 114 -13.22 3.58 10.16
C GLY A 114 -12.83 5.02 10.51
N GLU A 115 -12.27 5.25 11.70
CA GLU A 115 -11.75 6.56 12.10
C GLU A 115 -10.60 7.05 11.22
N CYS A 116 -9.83 6.12 10.64
CA CYS A 116 -8.70 6.44 9.76
C CYS A 116 -9.11 6.65 8.30
N ASP A 117 -10.27 6.15 7.87
CA ASP A 117 -10.66 6.13 6.46
C ASP A 117 -10.69 7.52 5.82
N ALA A 118 -11.19 8.53 6.53
CA ALA A 118 -11.27 9.89 6.01
C ALA A 118 -9.89 10.49 5.73
N GLY A 119 -8.93 10.31 6.65
CA GLY A 119 -7.57 10.80 6.48
C GLY A 119 -6.81 10.09 5.35
N VAL A 120 -7.00 8.78 5.21
CA VAL A 120 -6.42 8.03 4.10
C VAL A 120 -7.03 8.45 2.76
N ALA A 121 -8.36 8.61 2.70
CA ALA A 121 -9.05 9.09 1.50
C ALA A 121 -8.59 10.50 1.09
N GLU A 122 -8.29 11.38 2.05
CA GLU A 122 -7.71 12.70 1.76
C GLU A 122 -6.34 12.58 1.10
N VAL A 123 -5.44 11.73 1.63
CA VAL A 123 -4.12 11.48 1.04
C VAL A 123 -4.24 10.93 -0.38
N GLU A 124 -5.14 9.96 -0.61
CA GLU A 124 -5.40 9.40 -1.94
C GLU A 124 -5.96 10.47 -2.91
N SER A 125 -6.86 11.33 -2.42
CA SER A 125 -7.42 12.42 -3.21
C SER A 125 -6.37 13.44 -3.64
N LEU A 126 -5.43 13.76 -2.77
CA LEU A 126 -4.29 14.63 -3.10
C LEU A 126 -3.39 14.01 -4.17
N MET A 127 -3.16 12.70 -4.10
CA MET A 127 -2.34 11.98 -5.08
C MET A 127 -2.88 12.09 -6.51
N VAL A 128 -4.19 12.18 -6.67
CA VAL A 128 -4.87 12.22 -7.96
C VAL A 128 -5.60 13.55 -8.23
N ALA A 129 -5.25 14.62 -7.49
CA ALA A 129 -5.97 15.90 -7.55
C ALA A 129 -5.98 16.53 -8.94
N GLU A 130 -4.88 16.36 -9.70
CA GLU A 130 -4.74 16.90 -11.06
C GLU A 130 -5.36 16.02 -12.16
N LEU A 131 -5.88 14.83 -11.79
CA LEU A 131 -6.42 13.86 -12.74
C LEU A 131 -7.94 13.95 -12.83
N GLY A 132 -8.47 13.89 -14.04
CA GLY A 132 -9.89 13.70 -14.29
C GLY A 132 -10.37 12.29 -13.91
N GLN A 133 -11.70 12.08 -13.86
CA GLN A 133 -12.28 10.81 -13.42
C GLN A 133 -11.83 9.62 -14.28
N GLU A 134 -11.78 9.77 -15.59
CA GLU A 134 -11.31 8.70 -16.50
C GLU A 134 -9.83 8.40 -16.31
N GLU A 135 -9.01 9.43 -16.09
CA GLU A 135 -7.58 9.28 -15.86
C GLU A 135 -7.29 8.56 -14.54
N ARG A 136 -8.07 8.84 -13.48
CA ARG A 136 -7.99 8.12 -12.19
C ARG A 136 -8.30 6.63 -12.36
N ALA A 137 -9.37 6.30 -13.07
CA ALA A 137 -9.74 4.92 -13.35
C ALA A 137 -8.64 4.21 -14.17
N ARG A 138 -8.08 4.91 -15.15
CA ARG A 138 -6.98 4.39 -16.00
C ARG A 138 -5.70 4.17 -15.18
N LEU A 139 -5.31 5.13 -14.33
CA LEU A 139 -4.16 4.99 -13.43
C LEU A 139 -4.32 3.79 -12.52
N HIS A 140 -5.49 3.63 -11.89
CA HIS A 140 -5.79 2.48 -11.03
C HIS A 140 -5.62 1.14 -11.77
N ALA A 141 -6.15 1.04 -13.00
CA ALA A 141 -6.05 -0.17 -13.82
C ALA A 141 -4.59 -0.46 -14.22
N GLN A 142 -3.82 0.57 -14.57
CA GLN A 142 -2.42 0.45 -14.96
C GLN A 142 -1.53 0.04 -13.80
N LEU A 143 -1.72 0.62 -12.61
CA LEU A 143 -0.98 0.21 -11.41
C LEU A 143 -1.28 -1.26 -11.04
N ARG A 144 -2.53 -1.69 -11.10
CA ARG A 144 -2.88 -3.11 -10.89
C ARG A 144 -2.24 -4.03 -11.92
N ALA A 145 -2.16 -3.62 -13.18
CA ALA A 145 -1.51 -4.39 -14.23
C ALA A 145 0.00 -4.51 -13.98
N ALA A 146 0.66 -3.42 -13.59
CA ALA A 146 2.08 -3.40 -13.26
C ALA A 146 2.39 -4.32 -12.06
N VAL A 147 1.58 -4.26 -10.99
CA VAL A 147 1.72 -5.15 -9.84
C VAL A 147 1.60 -6.60 -10.26
N ARG A 148 0.57 -6.96 -11.05
CA ARG A 148 0.42 -8.35 -11.54
C ARG A 148 1.62 -8.81 -12.37
N ALA A 149 2.09 -7.96 -13.28
CA ALA A 149 3.21 -8.30 -14.17
C ALA A 149 4.50 -8.62 -13.39
N LEU A 150 4.77 -7.88 -12.32
CA LEU A 150 5.96 -8.09 -11.48
C LEU A 150 5.78 -9.23 -10.47
N SER A 151 4.54 -9.53 -10.05
CA SER A 151 4.27 -10.59 -9.07
C SER A 151 4.34 -12.00 -9.67
N VAL A 152 4.16 -12.16 -10.98
CA VAL A 152 4.17 -13.47 -11.68
C VAL A 152 5.60 -14.01 -11.89
N GLN A 153 6.63 -13.21 -11.69
CA GLN A 153 8.04 -13.60 -11.94
C GLN A 153 8.75 -14.20 -10.71
N GLY A 154 8.04 -14.47 -9.63
CA GLY A 154 8.59 -15.00 -8.37
C GLY A 154 8.25 -16.48 -8.12
N THR A 155 8.34 -17.34 -9.15
CA THR A 155 8.26 -18.81 -8.97
C THR A 155 9.57 -19.46 -9.38
#